data_2ac8d346f7cfc1008ba0c973b2bbc032
#
_entry.id   2ac8d346f7cfc1008ba0c973b2bbc032
#
_cell.length_a   1.000
_cell.length_b   1.000
_cell.length_c   1.000
_cell.angle_alpha   90.00
_cell.angle_beta   90.00
_cell.angle_gamma   90.00
#
_symmetry.space_group_name_H-M   'P 1'
#
loop_
_entity.id
_entity.type
_entity.pdbx_description
1 polymer ?
#
loop_
_entity_poly.entity_id
_entity_poly.type
_entity_poly.pdbx_seq_one_letter_code
_entity_poly.pdbx_strand_id
1 'polypeptide(L)'
;MSEVVETVVVGSPLGLHGRPAAEIVRLASSFRAELSLVREDGSGSRADCRSILAMLVLAATCGTRLVLRGVGEDAEAAVRAVAAYFASNFNE
;
A
#
# COMPACT_ATOMS: atom_id res chain seq x y z
N MET A 1 -4.57 16.65 -12.31
CA MET A 1 -4.60 15.64 -11.26
C MET A 1 -3.22 15.43 -10.70
N SER A 2 -3.12 15.28 -9.38
CA SER A 2 -1.85 15.06 -8.72
C SER A 2 -1.52 13.57 -8.69
N GLU A 3 -0.25 13.27 -8.90
CA GLU A 3 0.28 11.94 -8.71
C GLU A 3 1.38 11.99 -7.65
N VAL A 4 1.30 11.11 -6.68
CA VAL A 4 2.30 11.02 -5.59
C VAL A 4 2.79 9.59 -5.52
N VAL A 5 4.10 9.43 -5.40
CA VAL A 5 4.74 8.12 -5.33
C VAL A 5 5.67 8.08 -4.13
N GLU A 6 5.61 6.99 -3.38
CA GLU A 6 6.49 6.79 -2.24
C GLU A 6 6.84 5.31 -2.12
N THR A 7 8.10 5.01 -1.83
CA THR A 7 8.51 3.64 -1.56
C THR A 7 8.22 3.29 -0.12
N VAL A 8 7.63 2.12 0.10
CA VAL A 8 7.34 1.59 1.43
C VAL A 8 7.96 0.21 1.56
N VAL A 9 8.23 -0.21 2.80
CA VAL A 9 8.84 -1.51 3.09
C VAL A 9 7.93 -2.29 4.01
N VAL A 10 7.70 -3.56 3.69
CA VAL A 10 6.95 -4.46 4.57
C VAL A 10 7.87 -4.88 5.71
N GLY A 11 7.61 -4.38 6.91
CA GLY A 11 8.45 -4.68 8.08
C GLY A 11 7.91 -5.78 8.98
N SER A 12 6.66 -6.17 8.80
CA SER A 12 6.04 -7.20 9.62
C SER A 12 6.59 -8.58 9.28
N PRO A 13 6.92 -9.41 10.30
CA PRO A 13 7.36 -10.78 10.05
C PRO A 13 6.36 -11.63 9.27
N LEU A 14 5.07 -11.30 9.36
CA LEU A 14 4.02 -12.02 8.65
C LEU A 14 3.80 -11.48 7.24
N GLY A 15 4.53 -10.41 6.85
CA GLY A 15 4.35 -9.79 5.56
C GLY A 15 3.05 -9.01 5.45
N LEU A 16 2.62 -8.76 4.23
CA LEU A 16 1.35 -8.08 3.96
C LEU A 16 0.23 -9.13 3.98
N HIS A 17 -0.21 -9.48 5.19
CA HIS A 17 -1.25 -10.49 5.39
C HIS A 17 -2.63 -9.84 5.53
N GLY A 18 -3.65 -10.65 5.86
CA GLY A 18 -5.03 -10.22 5.82
C GLY A 18 -5.40 -9.02 6.68
N ARG A 19 -4.87 -8.96 7.92
CA ARG A 19 -5.19 -7.86 8.83
C ARG A 19 -4.69 -6.51 8.32
N PRO A 20 -3.40 -6.34 7.98
CA PRO A 20 -2.95 -5.07 7.42
C PRO A 20 -3.55 -4.78 6.06
N ALA A 21 -3.80 -5.79 5.23
CA ALA A 21 -4.47 -5.56 3.95
C ALA A 21 -5.87 -4.95 4.16
N ALA A 22 -6.63 -5.47 5.12
CA ALA A 22 -7.95 -4.93 5.45
C ALA A 22 -7.86 -3.48 5.95
N GLU A 23 -6.85 -3.18 6.77
CA GLU A 23 -6.66 -1.82 7.27
C GLU A 23 -6.29 -0.86 6.13
N ILE A 24 -5.47 -1.30 5.19
CA ILE A 24 -5.12 -0.49 4.02
C ILE A 24 -6.37 -0.17 3.20
N VAL A 25 -7.25 -1.16 3.01
CA VAL A 25 -8.52 -0.92 2.32
C VAL A 25 -9.33 0.14 3.05
N ARG A 26 -9.39 0.05 4.38
CA ARG A 26 -10.13 1.03 5.19
C ARG A 26 -9.54 2.43 4.99
N LEU A 27 -8.22 2.55 5.08
CA LEU A 27 -7.54 3.84 4.88
C LEU A 27 -7.78 4.38 3.47
N ALA A 28 -7.56 3.54 2.47
CA ALA A 28 -7.70 3.94 1.06
C ALA A 28 -9.13 4.38 0.75
N SER A 29 -10.11 3.74 1.38
CA SER A 29 -11.52 4.03 1.14
C SER A 29 -11.96 5.37 1.70
N SER A 30 -11.18 5.98 2.58
CA SER A 30 -11.49 7.30 3.14
C SER A 30 -11.02 8.44 2.24
N PHE A 31 -10.34 8.14 1.13
CA PHE A 31 -9.85 9.14 0.19
C PHE A 31 -10.46 8.92 -1.18
N ARG A 32 -10.46 9.97 -2.01
CA ARG A 32 -10.90 9.88 -3.40
C ARG A 32 -9.81 9.38 -4.32
N ALA A 33 -8.55 9.62 -3.97
CA ALA A 33 -7.42 9.21 -4.79
C ALA A 33 -7.42 7.70 -5.00
N GLU A 34 -6.99 7.28 -6.18
CA GLU A 34 -6.75 5.88 -6.47
C GLU A 34 -5.36 5.52 -5.96
N LEU A 35 -5.28 4.50 -5.11
CA LEU A 35 -4.04 4.05 -4.52
C LEU A 35 -3.70 2.66 -5.01
N SER A 36 -2.45 2.45 -5.33
CA SER A 36 -1.96 1.13 -5.77
C SER A 36 -0.59 0.85 -5.18
N LEU A 37 -0.29 -0.44 -5.06
CA LEU A 37 1.02 -0.94 -4.64
C LEU A 37 1.62 -1.75 -5.78
N VAL A 38 2.90 -1.52 -6.07
CA VAL A 38 3.62 -2.25 -7.11
C VAL A 38 4.90 -2.77 -6.50
N ARG A 39 5.25 -4.03 -6.78
CA ARG A 39 6.52 -4.57 -6.32
C ARG A 39 7.67 -3.86 -7.02
N GLU A 40 8.67 -3.46 -6.24
CA GLU A 40 9.83 -2.74 -6.79
C GLU A 40 10.76 -3.66 -7.57
N ASP A 41 10.62 -4.97 -7.40
CA ASP A 41 11.54 -5.96 -7.98
C ASP A 41 11.41 -6.16 -9.51
N GLY A 42 10.56 -5.38 -10.15
CA GLY A 42 10.40 -5.46 -11.61
C GLY A 42 9.47 -6.56 -12.07
N SER A 43 8.82 -7.29 -11.15
CA SER A 43 7.88 -8.36 -11.52
C SER A 43 6.63 -7.84 -12.22
N GLY A 44 6.33 -6.54 -12.06
CA GLY A 44 5.12 -5.94 -12.62
C GLY A 44 3.86 -6.22 -11.82
N SER A 45 3.96 -6.96 -10.71
CA SER A 45 2.81 -7.26 -9.87
C SER A 45 2.28 -5.98 -9.22
N ARG A 46 0.97 -5.79 -9.33
CA ARG A 46 0.31 -4.56 -8.89
C ARG A 46 -0.98 -4.90 -8.16
N ALA A 47 -1.29 -4.13 -7.13
CA ALA A 47 -2.52 -4.30 -6.35
C ALA A 47 -3.20 -2.96 -6.11
N ASP A 48 -4.50 -2.91 -6.35
CA ASP A 48 -5.35 -1.79 -5.93
C ASP A 48 -5.49 -1.86 -4.41
N CYS A 49 -5.24 -0.75 -3.73
CA CYS A 49 -5.31 -0.71 -2.26
C CYS A 49 -6.74 -0.83 -1.72
N ARG A 50 -7.74 -0.90 -2.60
CA ARG A 50 -9.12 -1.18 -2.22
C ARG A 50 -9.48 -2.65 -2.39
N SER A 51 -8.52 -3.49 -2.75
CA SER A 51 -8.75 -4.92 -2.95
C SER A 51 -7.86 -5.73 -2.01
N ILE A 52 -8.45 -6.33 -0.98
CA ILE A 52 -7.73 -7.21 -0.05
C ILE A 52 -7.11 -8.36 -0.84
N LEU A 53 -7.90 -8.99 -1.74
CA LEU A 53 -7.42 -10.13 -2.49
C LEU A 53 -6.21 -9.77 -3.36
N ALA A 54 -6.26 -8.63 -4.06
CA ALA A 54 -5.15 -8.20 -4.90
C ALA A 54 -3.88 -8.00 -4.07
N MET A 55 -4.00 -7.41 -2.88
CA MET A 55 -2.86 -7.20 -2.00
C MET A 55 -2.30 -8.52 -1.48
N LEU A 56 -3.16 -9.51 -1.19
CA LEU A 56 -2.68 -10.83 -0.77
C LEU A 56 -1.96 -11.55 -1.91
N VAL A 57 -2.47 -11.43 -3.14
CA VAL A 57 -1.84 -12.02 -4.32
C VAL A 57 -0.49 -11.39 -4.61
N LEU A 58 -0.28 -10.16 -4.18
CA LEU A 58 1.01 -9.48 -4.32
C LEU A 58 2.14 -10.24 -3.59
N ALA A 59 1.78 -11.04 -2.59
CA ALA A 59 2.69 -11.92 -1.86
C ALA A 59 3.92 -11.19 -1.28
N ALA A 60 3.70 -10.01 -0.71
CA ALA A 60 4.78 -9.18 -0.17
C ALA A 60 5.18 -9.69 1.22
N THR A 61 6.31 -10.37 1.28
CA THR A 61 6.88 -10.88 2.53
C THR A 61 7.66 -9.78 3.25
N CYS A 62 8.10 -10.08 4.49
CA CYS A 62 8.91 -9.15 5.27
C CYS A 62 10.15 -8.73 4.47
N GLY A 63 10.41 -7.44 4.42
CA GLY A 63 11.53 -6.87 3.67
C GLY A 63 11.21 -6.48 2.23
N THR A 64 10.04 -6.87 1.72
CA THR A 64 9.65 -6.51 0.35
C THR A 64 9.47 -5.00 0.24
N ARG A 65 10.05 -4.42 -0.80
CA ARG A 65 9.88 -3.01 -1.13
C ARG A 65 8.76 -2.86 -2.14
N LEU A 66 7.85 -1.95 -1.85
CA LEU A 66 6.70 -1.66 -2.70
C LEU A 66 6.70 -0.18 -3.05
N VAL A 67 6.22 0.13 -4.25
CA VAL A 67 6.00 1.52 -4.64
C VAL A 67 4.51 1.80 -4.45
N LEU A 68 4.21 2.72 -3.55
CA LEU A 68 2.86 3.18 -3.28
C LEU A 68 2.59 4.38 -4.17
N ARG A 69 1.57 4.30 -4.99
CA ARG A 69 1.21 5.35 -5.94
C ARG A 69 -0.20 5.80 -5.70
N GLY A 70 -0.39 7.12 -5.63
CA GLY A 70 -1.71 7.72 -5.49
C GLY A 70 -1.96 8.72 -6.59
N VAL A 71 -3.17 8.73 -7.17
CA VAL A 71 -3.58 9.64 -8.22
C VAL A 71 -4.92 10.25 -7.85
N GLY A 72 -4.98 11.57 -7.80
CA GLY A 72 -6.21 12.30 -7.48
C GLY A 72 -5.93 13.55 -6.66
N GLU A 73 -7.00 14.30 -6.34
CA GLU A 73 -6.88 15.57 -5.63
C GLU A 73 -6.28 15.43 -4.25
N ASP A 74 -6.64 14.37 -3.53
CA ASP A 74 -6.16 14.12 -2.16
C ASP A 74 -5.06 13.06 -2.13
N ALA A 75 -4.35 12.85 -3.26
CA ALA A 75 -3.32 11.83 -3.38
C ALA A 75 -2.22 11.99 -2.33
N GLU A 76 -1.80 13.22 -2.04
CA GLU A 76 -0.73 13.44 -1.08
C GLU A 76 -1.14 12.97 0.32
N ALA A 77 -2.33 13.36 0.77
CA ALA A 77 -2.82 12.94 2.08
C ALA A 77 -3.04 11.43 2.12
N ALA A 78 -3.56 10.86 1.04
CA ALA A 78 -3.83 9.42 0.97
C ALA A 78 -2.55 8.60 1.01
N VAL A 79 -1.55 8.96 0.21
CA VAL A 79 -0.26 8.27 0.19
C VAL A 79 0.42 8.39 1.55
N ARG A 80 0.38 9.59 2.15
CA ARG A 80 0.99 9.81 3.46
C ARG A 80 0.35 8.93 4.53
N ALA A 81 -0.97 8.79 4.52
CA ALA A 81 -1.67 7.97 5.51
C ALA A 81 -1.29 6.49 5.38
N VAL A 82 -1.27 5.97 4.17
CA VAL A 82 -0.91 4.56 3.95
C VAL A 82 0.57 4.33 4.21
N ALA A 83 1.44 5.24 3.77
CA ALA A 83 2.88 5.14 4.02
C ALA A 83 3.18 5.14 5.52
N ALA A 84 2.48 5.98 6.30
CA ALA A 84 2.66 6.01 7.75
C ALA A 84 2.28 4.67 8.39
N TYR A 85 1.25 4.01 7.87
CA TYR A 85 0.86 2.70 8.36
C TYR A 85 1.95 1.66 8.10
N PHE A 86 2.57 1.67 6.89
CA PHE A 86 3.73 0.81 6.62
C PHE A 86 4.89 1.15 7.55
N ALA A 87 5.18 2.44 7.76
CA ALA A 87 6.29 2.88 8.60
C ALA A 87 6.11 2.48 10.06
N SER A 88 4.87 2.39 10.53
CA SER A 88 4.56 1.93 11.89
C SER A 88 4.61 0.41 12.03
N ASN A 89 5.03 -0.29 10.98
CA ASN A 89 5.06 -1.76 10.95
C ASN A 89 3.65 -2.34 11.17
N PHE A 90 2.66 -1.73 10.49
CA PHE A 90 1.24 -2.10 10.60
C PHE A 90 0.71 -2.01 12.04
N ASN A 91 1.31 -1.14 12.85
CA ASN A 91 0.97 -0.97 14.27
C ASN A 91 1.12 -2.28 15.07
N GLU A 92 1.99 -3.16 14.63
CA GLU A 92 2.28 -4.44 15.32
C GLU A 92 3.39 -4.32 16.34
#